data_c828f00787b2d4bdecbe09b766037100
#
_entry.id   c828f00787b2d4bdecbe09b766037100
#
_cell.length_a   1.000
_cell.length_b   1.000
_cell.length_c   1.000
_cell.angle_alpha   90.00
_cell.angle_beta   90.00
_cell.angle_gamma   90.00
#
_symmetry.space_group_name_H-M   'P 1'
#
loop_
_entity.id
_entity.type
_entity.pdbx_description
1 polymer ?
#
loop_
_entity_poly.entity_id
_entity_poly.type
_entity_poly.pdbx_seq_one_letter_code
_entity_poly.pdbx_strand_id
1 'polypeptide(L)'
;MSHQRSSVRGTAEPTDTDGDGASASTARPSSGSGATLDPGTATDDRSRTTSRSDPIGGSDPDGVVTASETVLALDGVHKRFGPESAVSGVDLAVRDGELLTLLGPSGCGKTTTLRMIAGLETPSEGRIAIGDECVAEPDQSTAPEDRDVGIVFQNFALFPHLTVRENIAFGLSDRSDAEIEARVDELLDLVNMPDHGEKTPDQLSGGQKQRVALARSLAPKPDVLLLDEPFSNLDVRLRVEMREEVRRILKAAGVTAVSVTHDQEEALSISDRIAVMHDGQLEQIGSPESVFEQPESKFVASFLGRAAFLKGHLREGSVETGIGRFNAATLEGYDTVYDSAPVDVLVRPDDLRASPAADGVADGTVVSRQYVGPSFIYRVELDSGESVHCLHNHSEEFDLDEQVSVDLVADHPLAWYPR
;
A
#
# COMPACT_ATOMS: atom_id res chain seq x y z
N MET A 1 20.26 56.31 5.61
CA MET A 1 21.63 56.20 5.14
C MET A 1 21.62 55.04 4.16
N SER A 2 21.37 55.27 2.95
CA SER A 2 22.25 55.65 1.82
C SER A 2 22.93 54.45 1.22
N HIS A 3 22.41 54.12 0.04
CA HIS A 3 23.09 53.92 -1.25
C HIS A 3 23.71 52.49 -1.50
N GLN A 4 23.70 51.84 -2.65
CA GLN A 4 23.42 52.30 -4.03
C GLN A 4 23.23 51.08 -4.94
N ARG A 5 22.52 51.27 -6.01
CA ARG A 5 22.28 50.48 -7.23
C ARG A 5 23.57 50.09 -7.98
N SER A 6 23.54 48.99 -8.73
CA SER A 6 23.95 49.05 -10.14
C SER A 6 23.39 47.89 -10.96
N SER A 7 22.80 48.22 -12.07
CA SER A 7 22.31 47.44 -13.18
C SER A 7 23.38 47.25 -14.24
N VAL A 8 23.43 46.10 -14.96
CA VAL A 8 23.83 46.08 -16.38
C VAL A 8 23.02 45.02 -17.14
N ARG A 9 22.44 45.48 -18.26
CA ARG A 9 21.81 44.75 -19.34
C ARG A 9 22.85 44.12 -20.27
N GLY A 10 22.47 43.02 -20.95
CA GLY A 10 23.15 42.53 -22.15
C GLY A 10 22.27 41.58 -22.94
N THR A 11 21.66 42.07 -23.99
CA THR A 11 20.93 41.41 -25.07
C THR A 11 21.85 40.82 -26.10
N ALA A 12 21.50 39.64 -26.68
CA ALA A 12 21.59 39.34 -28.12
C ALA A 12 21.06 37.92 -28.46
N GLU A 13 20.07 37.86 -29.29
CA GLU A 13 19.70 36.83 -30.28
C GLU A 13 20.33 37.18 -31.64
N PRO A 14 20.06 36.42 -32.76
CA PRO A 14 20.20 34.99 -33.06
C PRO A 14 21.02 34.77 -34.36
N THR A 15 21.28 33.54 -34.78
CA THR A 15 21.51 33.23 -36.22
C THR A 15 21.07 31.82 -36.58
N ASP A 16 20.15 31.77 -37.54
CA ASP A 16 19.80 30.64 -38.42
C ASP A 16 20.99 30.23 -39.29
N THR A 17 21.06 28.97 -39.68
CA THR A 17 21.40 28.55 -41.05
C THR A 17 20.87 27.14 -41.35
N ASP A 18 20.19 27.10 -42.50
CA ASP A 18 19.67 25.99 -43.29
C ASP A 18 20.76 25.04 -43.85
N GLY A 19 20.28 23.83 -44.31
CA GLY A 19 21.03 22.97 -45.24
C GLY A 19 20.54 21.53 -45.22
N ASP A 20 19.52 21.15 -45.81
CA ASP A 20 19.20 20.52 -47.12
C ASP A 20 20.04 19.27 -47.49
N GLY A 21 19.34 18.16 -47.96
CA GLY A 21 19.94 17.10 -48.74
C GLY A 21 19.46 15.66 -48.44
N ALA A 22 18.34 15.22 -48.85
CA ALA A 22 17.88 14.38 -49.94
C ALA A 22 18.54 12.99 -50.17
N SER A 23 17.64 12.03 -50.31
CA SER A 23 17.43 10.90 -51.25
C SER A 23 17.88 9.50 -50.79
N ALA A 24 16.92 8.62 -50.62
CA ALA A 24 16.32 7.64 -51.55
C ALA A 24 17.21 6.45 -51.96
N SER A 25 16.74 5.23 -51.67
CA SER A 25 16.58 4.14 -52.66
C SER A 25 16.33 2.78 -52.01
N THR A 26 15.15 2.26 -52.10
CA THR A 26 14.69 1.07 -52.79
C THR A 26 15.58 -0.19 -52.81
N ALA A 27 15.03 -1.32 -52.31
CA ALA A 27 14.76 -2.54 -53.07
C ALA A 27 14.24 -3.71 -52.22
N ARG A 28 13.10 -4.23 -52.57
CA ARG A 28 12.74 -5.67 -52.54
C ARG A 28 13.12 -6.24 -53.90
N PRO A 29 13.11 -7.58 -54.23
CA PRO A 29 12.19 -8.63 -53.77
C PRO A 29 12.74 -10.08 -53.78
N SER A 30 11.83 -10.99 -53.61
CA SER A 30 11.51 -12.32 -54.17
C SER A 30 11.94 -13.54 -53.37
N SER A 31 11.00 -14.38 -52.96
CA SER A 31 10.19 -15.43 -53.59
C SER A 31 10.85 -16.81 -53.69
N GLY A 32 10.11 -17.85 -53.27
CA GLY A 32 10.34 -19.25 -53.63
C GLY A 32 9.80 -20.20 -52.58
N SER A 33 8.55 -20.65 -52.65
CA SER A 33 8.00 -21.95 -53.12
C SER A 33 8.62 -23.14 -52.39
N GLY A 34 7.91 -23.97 -51.64
CA GLY A 34 6.76 -24.76 -51.92
C GLY A 34 7.13 -26.22 -51.73
N ALA A 35 6.36 -26.95 -50.90
CA ALA A 35 6.03 -28.35 -51.13
C ALA A 35 5.11 -28.90 -50.02
N THR A 36 3.96 -29.24 -50.44
CA THR A 36 2.95 -30.13 -49.85
C THR A 36 3.44 -31.56 -49.70
N LEU A 37 3.01 -32.21 -48.62
CA LEU A 37 2.56 -33.63 -48.61
C LEU A 37 1.93 -33.97 -47.24
N ASP A 38 0.67 -34.37 -47.26
CA ASP A 38 -0.12 -35.14 -46.29
C ASP A 38 -0.37 -36.52 -46.95
N PRO A 39 -0.93 -37.56 -46.32
CA PRO A 39 -1.37 -37.82 -44.95
C PRO A 39 -0.89 -39.18 -44.37
N GLY A 40 -1.13 -39.42 -43.08
CA GLY A 40 -0.97 -40.76 -42.51
C GLY A 40 -1.47 -40.86 -41.07
N THR A 41 -2.66 -41.40 -40.94
CA THR A 41 -3.36 -41.84 -39.74
C THR A 41 -2.52 -42.76 -38.83
N ALA A 42 -2.52 -42.52 -37.50
CA ALA A 42 -2.59 -43.58 -36.47
C ALA A 42 -2.91 -43.00 -35.09
N THR A 43 -3.97 -43.46 -34.52
CA THR A 43 -4.44 -43.42 -33.16
C THR A 43 -3.35 -43.86 -32.15
N ASP A 44 -3.11 -43.10 -31.09
CA ASP A 44 -2.96 -43.71 -29.77
C ASP A 44 -3.23 -42.72 -28.63
N ASP A 45 -4.06 -43.18 -27.73
CA ASP A 45 -4.55 -42.64 -26.48
C ASP A 45 -3.41 -42.62 -25.46
N ARG A 46 -3.07 -41.44 -24.93
CA ARG A 46 -2.46 -41.30 -23.58
C ARG A 46 -2.78 -39.94 -23.01
N SER A 47 -3.75 -39.96 -22.10
CA SER A 47 -3.98 -39.01 -21.05
C SER A 47 -2.67 -38.39 -20.50
N ARG A 48 -2.43 -37.11 -20.82
CA ARG A 48 -1.54 -36.26 -20.04
C ARG A 48 -2.41 -35.26 -19.29
N THR A 49 -2.65 -35.57 -18.02
CA THR A 49 -3.02 -34.62 -16.99
C THR A 49 -1.96 -33.52 -16.97
N THR A 50 -2.29 -32.39 -17.56
CA THR A 50 -1.59 -31.13 -17.26
C THR A 50 -2.07 -30.70 -15.88
N SER A 51 -1.20 -30.87 -14.89
CA SER A 51 -1.33 -30.20 -13.60
C SER A 51 -1.35 -28.69 -13.86
N ARG A 52 -2.54 -28.10 -13.80
CA ARG A 52 -2.66 -26.68 -13.51
C ARG A 52 -1.99 -26.45 -12.16
N SER A 53 -0.93 -25.67 -12.16
CA SER A 53 -0.45 -25.01 -10.97
C SER A 53 -1.60 -24.09 -10.52
N ASP A 54 -2.21 -24.44 -9.40
CA ASP A 54 -3.14 -23.55 -8.72
C ASP A 54 -2.40 -22.25 -8.41
N PRO A 55 -3.02 -21.08 -8.66
CA PRO A 55 -2.48 -19.84 -8.15
C PRO A 55 -2.42 -19.95 -6.63
N ILE A 56 -1.31 -19.53 -6.04
CA ILE A 56 -1.12 -19.38 -4.61
C ILE A 56 -2.13 -18.33 -4.13
N GLY A 57 -3.32 -18.80 -3.80
CA GLY A 57 -4.31 -18.00 -3.09
C GLY A 57 -3.85 -17.89 -1.65
N GLY A 58 -3.46 -16.68 -1.24
CA GLY A 58 -3.25 -16.38 0.16
C GLY A 58 -4.47 -16.83 0.95
N SER A 59 -4.29 -17.76 1.86
CA SER A 59 -5.34 -18.22 2.78
C SER A 59 -5.56 -17.09 3.77
N ASP A 60 -6.64 -16.33 3.58
CA ASP A 60 -7.16 -15.41 4.57
C ASP A 60 -7.53 -16.23 5.84
N PRO A 61 -6.81 -16.08 6.98
CA PRO A 61 -7.10 -16.87 8.18
C PRO A 61 -8.47 -16.54 8.79
N ASP A 62 -9.12 -15.47 8.35
CA ASP A 62 -10.42 -14.99 8.86
C ASP A 62 -11.65 -15.52 8.11
N GLY A 63 -11.51 -16.60 7.33
CA GLY A 63 -12.64 -17.36 6.78
C GLY A 63 -13.08 -16.91 5.38
N VAL A 64 -13.71 -17.85 4.68
CA VAL A 64 -14.30 -17.65 3.35
C VAL A 64 -15.38 -16.55 3.43
N VAL A 65 -15.11 -15.40 2.83
CA VAL A 65 -16.07 -14.31 2.69
C VAL A 65 -17.25 -14.81 1.84
N THR A 66 -18.44 -14.79 2.38
CA THR A 66 -19.64 -15.13 1.62
C THR A 66 -20.00 -13.98 0.69
N ALA A 67 -20.51 -14.27 -0.50
CA ALA A 67 -20.90 -13.25 -1.49
C ALA A 67 -21.88 -12.21 -0.95
N SER A 68 -22.64 -12.53 0.11
CA SER A 68 -23.59 -11.60 0.74
C SER A 68 -22.96 -10.56 1.68
N GLU A 69 -21.64 -10.66 1.96
CA GLU A 69 -20.90 -9.72 2.81
C GLU A 69 -19.95 -8.82 2.02
N THR A 70 -19.79 -9.06 0.72
CA THR A 70 -18.89 -8.30 -0.15
C THR A 70 -19.63 -7.15 -0.81
N VAL A 71 -19.16 -5.90 -0.58
CA VAL A 71 -19.71 -4.68 -1.19
C VAL A 71 -18.91 -4.26 -2.42
N LEU A 72 -17.61 -4.50 -2.45
CA LEU A 72 -16.76 -4.20 -3.61
C LEU A 72 -15.92 -5.43 -3.97
N ALA A 73 -15.94 -5.83 -5.24
CA ALA A 73 -15.13 -6.93 -5.76
C ALA A 73 -14.36 -6.50 -7.02
N LEU A 74 -13.08 -6.84 -7.05
CA LEU A 74 -12.22 -6.79 -8.22
C LEU A 74 -11.82 -8.21 -8.56
N ASP A 75 -12.07 -8.67 -9.81
CA ASP A 75 -11.76 -10.01 -10.28
C ASP A 75 -10.79 -9.93 -11.46
N GLY A 76 -9.55 -10.34 -11.26
CA GLY A 76 -8.49 -10.38 -12.26
C GLY A 76 -8.26 -9.03 -12.94
N VAL A 77 -8.30 -7.93 -12.20
CA VAL A 77 -8.25 -6.58 -12.78
C VAL A 77 -6.86 -6.23 -13.24
N HIS A 78 -6.76 -5.83 -14.53
CA HIS A 78 -5.53 -5.31 -15.15
C HIS A 78 -5.74 -3.89 -15.65
N LYS A 79 -4.67 -3.08 -15.62
CA LYS A 79 -4.63 -1.79 -16.30
C LYS A 79 -3.30 -1.58 -17.00
N ARG A 80 -3.36 -1.28 -18.30
CA ARG A 80 -2.20 -0.95 -19.12
C ARG A 80 -2.33 0.46 -19.70
N PHE A 81 -1.24 1.19 -19.72
CA PHE A 81 -1.08 2.47 -20.40
C PHE A 81 -0.03 2.29 -21.51
N GLY A 82 -0.50 1.99 -22.72
CA GLY A 82 0.40 1.60 -23.80
C GLY A 82 1.16 0.31 -23.48
N PRO A 83 2.52 0.32 -23.49
CA PRO A 83 3.33 -0.87 -23.17
C PRO A 83 3.47 -1.10 -21.64
N GLU A 84 3.15 -0.11 -20.80
CA GLU A 84 3.34 -0.17 -19.36
C GLU A 84 2.12 -0.78 -18.67
N SER A 85 2.35 -1.79 -17.81
CA SER A 85 1.33 -2.37 -16.95
C SER A 85 1.35 -1.69 -15.58
N ALA A 86 0.30 -0.95 -15.26
CA ALA A 86 0.17 -0.27 -13.97
C ALA A 86 -0.52 -1.14 -12.92
N VAL A 87 -1.40 -2.07 -13.34
CA VAL A 87 -2.09 -3.03 -12.49
C VAL A 87 -2.14 -4.38 -13.22
N SER A 88 -1.84 -5.48 -12.51
CA SER A 88 -1.62 -6.80 -13.11
C SER A 88 -2.30 -7.90 -12.30
N GLY A 89 -3.57 -8.22 -12.63
CA GLY A 89 -4.28 -9.34 -12.04
C GLY A 89 -4.64 -9.14 -10.58
N VAL A 90 -5.23 -7.99 -10.24
CA VAL A 90 -5.68 -7.70 -8.88
C VAL A 90 -7.03 -8.36 -8.61
N ASP A 91 -7.03 -9.26 -7.60
CA ASP A 91 -8.20 -9.87 -7.01
C ASP A 91 -8.40 -9.30 -5.60
N LEU A 92 -9.53 -8.64 -5.34
CA LEU A 92 -9.79 -7.94 -4.09
C LEU A 92 -11.27 -8.00 -3.75
N ALA A 93 -11.59 -8.33 -2.49
CA ALA A 93 -12.94 -8.26 -1.95
C ALA A 93 -12.95 -7.37 -0.70
N VAL A 94 -13.87 -6.41 -0.64
CA VAL A 94 -14.09 -5.49 0.51
C VAL A 94 -15.45 -5.78 1.11
N ARG A 95 -15.48 -5.98 2.44
CA ARG A 95 -16.68 -6.35 3.19
C ARG A 95 -17.51 -5.12 3.56
N ASP A 96 -18.77 -5.33 3.85
CA ASP A 96 -19.65 -4.25 4.31
C ASP A 96 -19.14 -3.59 5.60
N GLY A 97 -19.09 -2.26 5.61
CA GLY A 97 -18.58 -1.45 6.71
C GLY A 97 -17.09 -1.59 7.02
N GLU A 98 -16.32 -2.27 6.13
CA GLU A 98 -14.87 -2.43 6.25
C GLU A 98 -14.13 -1.18 5.78
N LEU A 99 -13.06 -0.84 6.49
CA LEU A 99 -12.02 0.08 6.00
C LEU A 99 -10.81 -0.74 5.55
N LEU A 100 -10.67 -0.90 4.23
CA LEU A 100 -9.52 -1.54 3.61
C LEU A 100 -8.53 -0.48 3.11
N THR A 101 -7.24 -0.66 3.39
CA THR A 101 -6.20 0.23 2.87
C THR A 101 -5.30 -0.46 1.85
N LEU A 102 -5.22 0.11 0.64
CA LEU A 102 -4.21 -0.24 -0.36
C LEU A 102 -2.90 0.46 0.03
N LEU A 103 -1.90 -0.30 0.41
CA LEU A 103 -0.60 0.18 0.89
C LEU A 103 0.51 -0.27 -0.06
N GLY A 104 1.51 0.57 -0.32
CA GLY A 104 2.65 0.19 -1.16
C GLY A 104 3.49 1.40 -1.58
N PRO A 105 4.64 1.19 -2.22
CA PRO A 105 5.51 2.25 -2.71
C PRO A 105 4.84 3.12 -3.79
N SER A 106 5.42 4.28 -4.07
CA SER A 106 4.95 5.15 -5.15
C SER A 106 5.06 4.43 -6.50
N GLY A 107 4.01 4.54 -7.31
CA GLY A 107 3.99 3.93 -8.65
C GLY A 107 3.55 2.47 -8.71
N CYS A 108 3.26 1.78 -7.59
CA CYS A 108 2.83 0.38 -7.59
C CYS A 108 1.37 0.11 -8.02
N GLY A 109 0.62 1.12 -8.48
CA GLY A 109 -0.72 0.92 -9.04
C GLY A 109 -1.90 1.31 -8.15
N LYS A 110 -1.71 1.69 -6.87
CA LYS A 110 -2.79 2.01 -5.90
C LYS A 110 -3.79 3.05 -6.42
N THR A 111 -3.30 4.24 -6.79
CA THR A 111 -4.16 5.33 -7.29
C THR A 111 -4.86 4.94 -8.59
N THR A 112 -4.20 4.12 -9.44
CA THR A 112 -4.82 3.58 -10.66
C THR A 112 -5.96 2.64 -10.31
N THR A 113 -5.78 1.75 -9.33
CA THR A 113 -6.83 0.85 -8.84
C THR A 113 -8.00 1.66 -8.26
N LEU A 114 -7.72 2.65 -7.41
CA LEU A 114 -8.75 3.53 -6.86
C LEU A 114 -9.52 4.27 -7.97
N ARG A 115 -8.84 4.79 -9.00
CA ARG A 115 -9.48 5.45 -10.14
C ARG A 115 -10.35 4.52 -10.98
N MET A 116 -9.96 3.25 -11.12
CA MET A 116 -10.81 2.26 -11.80
C MET A 116 -12.09 1.97 -10.99
N ILE A 117 -12.02 1.87 -9.68
CA ILE A 117 -13.20 1.73 -8.81
C ILE A 117 -14.11 2.97 -8.94
N ALA A 118 -13.52 4.17 -8.94
CA ALA A 118 -14.24 5.43 -9.09
C ALA A 118 -14.87 5.67 -10.47
N GLY A 119 -14.53 4.85 -11.48
CA GLY A 119 -14.98 5.08 -12.86
C GLY A 119 -14.21 6.14 -13.65
N LEU A 120 -13.11 6.63 -13.10
CA LEU A 120 -12.23 7.61 -13.75
C LEU A 120 -11.24 6.94 -14.72
N GLU A 121 -11.08 5.62 -14.62
CA GLU A 121 -10.29 4.77 -15.51
C GLU A 121 -11.06 3.47 -15.76
N THR A 122 -10.92 2.91 -16.98
CA THR A 122 -11.52 1.62 -17.33
C THR A 122 -10.46 0.53 -17.25
N PRO A 123 -10.74 -0.64 -16.67
CA PRO A 123 -9.80 -1.77 -16.67
C PRO A 123 -9.50 -2.24 -18.10
N SER A 124 -8.28 -2.74 -18.31
CA SER A 124 -7.89 -3.34 -19.59
C SER A 124 -8.32 -4.81 -19.70
N GLU A 125 -8.41 -5.50 -18.56
CA GLU A 125 -8.89 -6.90 -18.41
C GLU A 125 -9.51 -7.03 -17.00
N GLY A 126 -10.33 -8.06 -16.79
CA GLY A 126 -11.01 -8.31 -15.52
C GLY A 126 -12.27 -7.48 -15.35
N ARG A 127 -12.85 -7.52 -14.16
CA ARG A 127 -14.10 -6.81 -13.85
C ARG A 127 -14.10 -6.20 -12.46
N ILE A 128 -14.92 -5.16 -12.27
CA ILE A 128 -15.19 -4.52 -10.98
C ILE A 128 -16.69 -4.55 -10.73
N ALA A 129 -17.10 -5.02 -9.55
CA ALA A 129 -18.49 -5.05 -9.12
C ALA A 129 -18.66 -4.27 -7.81
N ILE A 130 -19.78 -3.56 -7.66
CA ILE A 130 -20.22 -2.90 -6.43
C ILE A 130 -21.59 -3.46 -6.09
N GLY A 131 -21.75 -4.04 -4.89
CA GLY A 131 -22.90 -4.87 -4.58
C GLY A 131 -23.04 -6.02 -5.59
N ASP A 132 -24.23 -6.17 -6.13
CA ASP A 132 -24.53 -7.20 -7.15
C ASP A 132 -24.31 -6.70 -8.60
N GLU A 133 -23.89 -5.44 -8.79
CA GLU A 133 -23.76 -4.81 -10.10
C GLU A 133 -22.31 -4.78 -10.61
N CYS A 134 -22.09 -5.26 -11.85
CA CYS A 134 -20.81 -5.08 -12.54
C CYS A 134 -20.71 -3.65 -13.08
N VAL A 135 -19.86 -2.81 -12.47
CA VAL A 135 -19.70 -1.39 -12.81
C VAL A 135 -18.60 -1.12 -13.82
N ALA A 136 -17.66 -2.07 -14.02
CA ALA A 136 -16.62 -1.92 -15.04
C ALA A 136 -16.06 -3.25 -15.53
N GLU A 137 -15.91 -3.34 -16.84
CA GLU A 137 -15.15 -4.36 -17.59
C GLU A 137 -14.55 -3.69 -18.85
N PRO A 138 -13.67 -4.34 -19.63
CA PRO A 138 -12.91 -3.67 -20.71
C PRO A 138 -13.75 -2.88 -21.71
N ASP A 139 -14.92 -3.40 -22.06
CA ASP A 139 -15.79 -2.83 -23.09
C ASP A 139 -17.01 -2.09 -22.52
N GLN A 140 -17.20 -2.12 -21.19
CA GLN A 140 -18.35 -1.52 -20.52
C GLN A 140 -17.92 -0.89 -19.18
N SER A 141 -18.28 0.37 -18.98
CA SER A 141 -17.96 1.10 -17.76
C SER A 141 -19.11 2.06 -17.42
N THR A 142 -19.68 1.88 -16.23
CA THR A 142 -20.65 2.82 -15.63
C THR A 142 -19.97 4.15 -15.37
N ALA A 143 -20.64 5.27 -15.66
CA ALA A 143 -20.07 6.60 -15.42
C ALA A 143 -19.85 6.83 -13.89
N PRO A 144 -18.85 7.65 -13.50
CA PRO A 144 -18.55 7.89 -12.08
C PRO A 144 -19.74 8.34 -11.24
N GLU A 145 -20.59 9.20 -11.82
CA GLU A 145 -21.81 9.74 -11.19
C GLU A 145 -22.91 8.72 -10.95
N ASP A 146 -22.85 7.56 -11.62
CA ASP A 146 -23.88 6.50 -11.56
C ASP A 146 -23.39 5.27 -10.78
N ARG A 147 -22.24 5.35 -10.05
CA ARG A 147 -21.65 4.19 -9.34
C ARG A 147 -21.96 4.09 -7.86
N ASP A 148 -22.67 5.03 -7.29
CA ASP A 148 -22.88 5.16 -5.83
C ASP A 148 -21.56 5.14 -5.02
N VAL A 149 -20.51 5.74 -5.58
CA VAL A 149 -19.17 5.85 -4.99
C VAL A 149 -18.86 7.29 -4.60
N GLY A 150 -18.55 7.50 -3.33
CA GLY A 150 -17.99 8.78 -2.86
C GLY A 150 -16.48 8.80 -3.02
N ILE A 151 -15.89 9.98 -3.26
CA ILE A 151 -14.43 10.13 -3.31
C ILE A 151 -13.96 11.34 -2.51
N VAL A 152 -12.93 11.17 -1.69
CA VAL A 152 -12.17 12.23 -1.03
C VAL A 152 -10.80 12.30 -1.68
N PHE A 153 -10.53 13.37 -2.39
CA PHE A 153 -9.25 13.61 -3.06
C PHE A 153 -8.18 14.11 -2.09
N GLN A 154 -6.94 13.88 -2.42
CA GLN A 154 -5.74 14.30 -1.66
C GLN A 154 -5.76 15.79 -1.28
N ASN A 155 -6.23 16.67 -2.16
CA ASN A 155 -6.31 18.13 -1.93
C ASN A 155 -7.69 18.58 -1.43
N PHE A 156 -8.52 17.64 -0.92
CA PHE A 156 -9.89 17.85 -0.43
C PHE A 156 -10.89 18.32 -1.50
N ALA A 157 -10.45 18.97 -2.57
CA ALA A 157 -11.24 19.47 -3.70
C ALA A 157 -12.53 20.19 -3.28
N LEU A 158 -12.50 20.99 -2.20
CA LEU A 158 -13.64 21.80 -1.77
C LEU A 158 -13.86 22.96 -2.75
N PHE A 159 -15.12 23.29 -2.98
CA PHE A 159 -15.50 24.44 -3.79
C PHE A 159 -15.22 25.75 -3.01
N PRO A 160 -14.23 26.57 -3.42
CA PRO A 160 -13.74 27.69 -2.60
C PRO A 160 -14.74 28.85 -2.49
N HIS A 161 -15.71 28.91 -3.39
CA HIS A 161 -16.75 29.93 -3.45
C HIS A 161 -18.04 29.54 -2.73
N LEU A 162 -18.13 28.31 -2.21
CA LEU A 162 -19.27 27.80 -1.47
C LEU A 162 -18.94 27.73 0.02
N THR A 163 -19.96 27.93 0.87
CA THR A 163 -19.88 27.69 2.30
C THR A 163 -19.70 26.19 2.61
N VAL A 164 -19.46 25.85 3.87
CA VAL A 164 -19.40 24.46 4.33
C VAL A 164 -20.73 23.75 4.08
N ARG A 165 -21.87 24.39 4.40
CA ARG A 165 -23.21 23.82 4.14
C ARG A 165 -23.43 23.55 2.67
N GLU A 166 -23.13 24.51 1.82
CA GLU A 166 -23.26 24.39 0.36
C GLU A 166 -22.31 23.32 -0.22
N ASN A 167 -21.08 23.21 0.30
CA ASN A 167 -20.17 22.13 -0.08
C ASN A 167 -20.76 20.75 0.25
N ILE A 168 -21.32 20.56 1.46
CA ILE A 168 -21.92 19.29 1.88
C ILE A 168 -23.20 19.01 1.07
N ALA A 169 -24.02 20.02 0.82
CA ALA A 169 -25.26 19.89 0.08
C ALA A 169 -25.08 19.63 -1.42
N PHE A 170 -23.87 19.84 -1.97
CA PHE A 170 -23.63 19.86 -3.42
C PHE A 170 -24.12 18.61 -4.18
N GLY A 171 -23.99 17.43 -3.56
CA GLY A 171 -24.42 16.13 -4.15
C GLY A 171 -25.87 15.75 -3.86
N LEU A 172 -26.71 16.65 -3.32
CA LEU A 172 -28.07 16.34 -2.86
C LEU A 172 -29.17 17.02 -3.69
N SER A 173 -28.89 17.38 -4.93
CA SER A 173 -29.79 18.20 -5.78
C SER A 173 -31.14 17.56 -6.12
N ASP A 174 -31.30 16.27 -5.94
CA ASP A 174 -32.52 15.48 -6.20
C ASP A 174 -33.47 15.39 -4.99
N ARG A 175 -33.10 15.99 -3.83
CA ARG A 175 -33.86 15.98 -2.58
C ARG A 175 -34.55 17.32 -2.34
N SER A 176 -35.55 17.32 -1.45
CA SER A 176 -36.20 18.56 -1.01
C SER A 176 -35.28 19.39 -0.10
N ASP A 177 -35.46 20.71 -0.09
CA ASP A 177 -34.67 21.63 0.75
C ASP A 177 -34.65 21.21 2.24
N ALA A 178 -35.78 20.73 2.77
CA ALA A 178 -35.87 20.26 4.15
C ALA A 178 -35.04 18.99 4.41
N GLU A 179 -35.01 18.05 3.46
CA GLU A 179 -34.18 16.85 3.53
C GLU A 179 -32.69 17.17 3.41
N ILE A 180 -32.33 18.12 2.53
CA ILE A 180 -30.98 18.62 2.38
C ILE A 180 -30.50 19.23 3.69
N GLU A 181 -31.29 20.15 4.27
CA GLU A 181 -30.93 20.84 5.50
C GLU A 181 -30.74 19.87 6.67
N ALA A 182 -31.68 18.92 6.84
CA ALA A 182 -31.57 17.89 7.87
C ALA A 182 -30.32 17.00 7.70
N ARG A 183 -30.00 16.61 6.44
CA ARG A 183 -28.80 15.80 6.16
C ARG A 183 -27.50 16.58 6.37
N VAL A 184 -27.47 17.85 6.01
CA VAL A 184 -26.30 18.71 6.26
C VAL A 184 -26.06 18.89 7.76
N ASP A 185 -27.10 19.12 8.56
CA ASP A 185 -26.99 19.25 10.01
C ASP A 185 -26.50 17.94 10.65
N GLU A 186 -27.07 16.78 10.26
CA GLU A 186 -26.60 15.47 10.69
C GLU A 186 -25.10 15.27 10.41
N LEU A 187 -24.63 15.65 9.22
CA LEU A 187 -23.23 15.49 8.83
C LEU A 187 -22.30 16.49 9.53
N LEU A 188 -22.74 17.71 9.76
CA LEU A 188 -22.00 18.69 10.55
C LEU A 188 -21.79 18.21 11.99
N ASP A 189 -22.81 17.57 12.60
CA ASP A 189 -22.70 16.96 13.92
C ASP A 189 -21.76 15.76 13.89
N LEU A 190 -21.87 14.87 12.89
CA LEU A 190 -21.02 13.69 12.71
C LEU A 190 -19.53 14.05 12.65
N VAL A 191 -19.18 15.16 11.95
CA VAL A 191 -17.80 15.63 11.81
C VAL A 191 -17.37 16.63 12.90
N ASN A 192 -18.16 16.80 13.96
CA ASN A 192 -17.92 17.71 15.07
C ASN A 192 -17.72 19.19 14.62
N MET A 193 -18.56 19.68 13.69
CA MET A 193 -18.47 21.04 13.14
C MET A 193 -19.83 21.79 13.06
N PRO A 194 -20.74 21.68 14.06
CA PRO A 194 -22.11 22.24 13.97
C PRO A 194 -22.12 23.76 13.70
N ASP A 195 -21.16 24.50 14.29
CA ASP A 195 -21.09 25.98 14.20
C ASP A 195 -20.31 26.48 12.97
N HIS A 196 -19.92 25.61 12.02
CA HIS A 196 -19.04 25.97 10.92
C HIS A 196 -19.78 26.10 9.57
N GLY A 197 -21.08 25.87 9.53
CA GLY A 197 -21.87 25.79 8.30
C GLY A 197 -21.71 26.99 7.36
N GLU A 198 -21.65 28.21 7.90
CA GLU A 198 -21.57 29.47 7.14
C GLU A 198 -20.15 29.89 6.74
N LYS A 199 -19.11 29.14 7.19
CA LYS A 199 -17.72 29.44 6.83
C LYS A 199 -17.43 28.98 5.41
N THR A 200 -16.47 29.66 4.77
CA THR A 200 -15.88 29.25 3.49
C THR A 200 -14.57 28.46 3.71
N PRO A 201 -14.11 27.65 2.75
CA PRO A 201 -12.92 26.80 2.91
C PRO A 201 -11.63 27.56 3.28
N ASP A 202 -11.46 28.81 2.90
CA ASP A 202 -10.32 29.66 3.27
C ASP A 202 -10.27 29.98 4.76
N GLN A 203 -11.40 29.91 5.46
CA GLN A 203 -11.54 30.15 6.90
C GLN A 203 -11.30 28.87 7.74
N LEU A 204 -10.98 27.73 7.11
CA LEU A 204 -10.82 26.43 7.76
C LEU A 204 -9.36 26.01 7.84
N SER A 205 -9.01 25.33 8.95
CA SER A 205 -7.75 24.59 9.04
C SER A 205 -7.71 23.36 8.10
N GLY A 206 -6.53 22.78 7.86
CA GLY A 206 -6.39 21.57 7.04
C GLY A 206 -7.27 20.42 7.50
N GLY A 207 -7.28 20.10 8.79
CA GLY A 207 -8.13 19.03 9.35
C GLY A 207 -9.62 19.35 9.25
N GLN A 208 -10.03 20.64 9.38
CA GLN A 208 -11.41 21.04 9.17
C GLN A 208 -11.82 20.89 7.70
N LYS A 209 -10.96 21.24 6.75
CA LYS A 209 -11.21 21.01 5.32
C LYS A 209 -11.40 19.54 5.00
N GLN A 210 -10.58 18.67 5.60
CA GLN A 210 -10.70 17.21 5.45
C GLN A 210 -12.05 16.70 5.96
N ARG A 211 -12.47 17.14 7.16
CA ARG A 211 -13.78 16.77 7.72
C ARG A 211 -14.96 17.22 6.85
N VAL A 212 -14.88 18.42 6.28
CA VAL A 212 -15.90 18.91 5.34
C VAL A 212 -15.91 18.11 4.04
N ALA A 213 -14.74 17.76 3.49
CA ALA A 213 -14.65 16.93 2.30
C ALA A 213 -15.23 15.53 2.55
N LEU A 214 -14.96 14.95 3.73
CA LEU A 214 -15.53 13.67 4.15
C LEU A 214 -17.06 13.75 4.28
N ALA A 215 -17.58 14.79 4.95
CA ALA A 215 -19.01 15.03 5.09
C ALA A 215 -19.70 15.18 3.72
N ARG A 216 -19.10 15.95 2.79
CA ARG A 216 -19.60 16.08 1.42
C ARG A 216 -19.69 14.74 0.69
N SER A 217 -18.65 13.92 0.79
CA SER A 217 -18.60 12.61 0.12
C SER A 217 -19.54 11.59 0.75
N LEU A 218 -19.89 11.74 2.04
CA LEU A 218 -20.88 10.92 2.75
C LEU A 218 -22.33 11.39 2.56
N ALA A 219 -22.53 12.62 2.05
CA ALA A 219 -23.88 13.22 1.96
C ALA A 219 -24.83 12.41 1.09
N PRO A 220 -24.46 11.88 -0.09
CA PRO A 220 -25.33 11.05 -0.93
C PRO A 220 -25.65 9.69 -0.32
N LYS A 221 -24.90 9.22 0.70
CA LYS A 221 -24.90 7.86 1.27
C LYS A 221 -24.37 6.83 0.28
N PRO A 222 -23.09 6.96 -0.15
CA PRO A 222 -22.51 6.03 -1.11
C PRO A 222 -22.36 4.63 -0.51
N ASP A 223 -22.39 3.59 -1.37
CA ASP A 223 -22.08 2.21 -0.99
C ASP A 223 -20.60 2.06 -0.63
N VAL A 224 -19.72 2.75 -1.38
CA VAL A 224 -18.27 2.73 -1.17
C VAL A 224 -17.71 4.15 -1.12
N LEU A 225 -16.86 4.43 -0.13
CA LEU A 225 -16.11 5.67 -0.02
C LEU A 225 -14.63 5.44 -0.33
N LEU A 226 -14.10 6.18 -1.28
CA LEU A 226 -12.70 6.14 -1.69
C LEU A 226 -11.92 7.31 -1.08
N LEU A 227 -10.75 7.05 -0.51
CA LEU A 227 -9.88 8.04 0.12
C LEU A 227 -8.51 8.01 -0.58
N ASP A 228 -8.20 9.07 -1.34
CA ASP A 228 -6.93 9.19 -2.08
C ASP A 228 -5.92 9.98 -1.26
N GLU A 229 -4.98 9.30 -0.59
CA GLU A 229 -3.95 9.86 0.31
C GLU A 229 -4.51 10.92 1.29
N PRO A 230 -5.52 10.59 2.11
CA PRO A 230 -6.32 11.57 2.82
C PRO A 230 -5.53 12.43 3.81
N PHE A 231 -4.38 11.96 4.32
CA PHE A 231 -3.60 12.68 5.35
C PHE A 231 -2.29 13.29 4.85
N SER A 232 -1.97 13.15 3.55
CA SER A 232 -0.67 13.57 2.99
C SER A 232 -0.40 15.07 3.12
N ASN A 233 -1.44 15.90 3.09
CA ASN A 233 -1.36 17.36 3.15
C ASN A 233 -1.44 17.94 4.58
N LEU A 234 -1.38 17.09 5.62
CA LEU A 234 -1.43 17.51 7.02
C LEU A 234 -0.04 17.47 7.65
N ASP A 235 0.20 18.36 8.63
CA ASP A 235 1.40 18.25 9.46
C ASP A 235 1.35 16.98 10.34
N VAL A 236 2.51 16.56 10.83
CA VAL A 236 2.68 15.26 11.53
C VAL A 236 1.74 15.12 12.73
N ARG A 237 1.59 16.18 13.55
CA ARG A 237 0.73 16.11 14.75
C ARG A 237 -0.74 16.01 14.36
N LEU A 238 -1.18 16.86 13.45
CA LEU A 238 -2.56 16.88 12.97
C LEU A 238 -2.92 15.57 12.25
N ARG A 239 -1.95 14.93 11.58
CA ARG A 239 -2.14 13.65 10.91
C ARG A 239 -2.55 12.56 11.89
N VAL A 240 -1.86 12.44 13.05
CA VAL A 240 -2.19 11.45 14.08
C VAL A 240 -3.62 11.66 14.61
N GLU A 241 -3.95 12.91 14.98
CA GLU A 241 -5.29 13.25 15.46
C GLU A 241 -6.40 12.96 14.42
N MET A 242 -6.11 13.24 13.15
CA MET A 242 -7.06 13.06 12.05
C MET A 242 -7.26 11.60 11.64
N ARG A 243 -6.26 10.73 11.80
CA ARG A 243 -6.39 9.29 11.54
C ARG A 243 -7.50 8.70 12.44
N GLU A 244 -7.44 8.92 13.74
CA GLU A 244 -8.44 8.45 14.69
C GLU A 244 -9.83 9.05 14.40
N GLU A 245 -9.87 10.35 14.10
CA GLU A 245 -11.13 11.04 13.83
C GLU A 245 -11.82 10.54 12.54
N VAL A 246 -11.06 10.34 11.46
CA VAL A 246 -11.60 9.79 10.19
C VAL A 246 -12.11 8.37 10.41
N ARG A 247 -11.34 7.49 11.11
CA ARG A 247 -11.81 6.13 11.45
C ARG A 247 -13.13 6.20 12.23
N ARG A 248 -13.22 7.08 13.24
CA ARG A 248 -14.44 7.28 14.03
C ARG A 248 -15.64 7.68 13.16
N ILE A 249 -15.43 8.64 12.24
CA ILE A 249 -16.47 9.14 11.34
C ILE A 249 -16.95 8.02 10.40
N LEU A 250 -16.04 7.27 9.77
CA LEU A 250 -16.37 6.18 8.86
C LEU A 250 -17.17 5.08 9.58
N LYS A 251 -16.73 4.66 10.76
CA LYS A 251 -17.43 3.65 11.58
C LYS A 251 -18.81 4.15 12.06
N ALA A 252 -18.92 5.41 12.45
CA ALA A 252 -20.21 6.00 12.83
C ALA A 252 -21.18 6.14 11.64
N ALA A 253 -20.65 6.40 10.44
CA ALA A 253 -21.43 6.43 9.20
C ALA A 253 -21.82 5.02 8.71
N GLY A 254 -21.14 3.96 9.15
CA GLY A 254 -21.36 2.58 8.69
C GLY A 254 -21.01 2.37 7.22
N VAL A 255 -20.12 3.17 6.63
CA VAL A 255 -19.81 3.12 5.20
C VAL A 255 -18.60 2.21 4.96
N THR A 256 -18.65 1.42 3.88
CA THR A 256 -17.51 0.68 3.36
C THR A 256 -16.51 1.65 2.75
N ALA A 257 -15.22 1.54 3.10
CA ALA A 257 -14.23 2.48 2.61
C ALA A 257 -12.96 1.80 2.09
N VAL A 258 -12.39 2.37 1.01
CA VAL A 258 -11.07 2.00 0.47
C VAL A 258 -10.16 3.21 0.54
N SER A 259 -9.08 3.12 1.32
CA SER A 259 -8.04 4.15 1.42
C SER A 259 -6.81 3.76 0.60
N VAL A 260 -6.14 4.75 0.05
CA VAL A 260 -4.84 4.58 -0.62
C VAL A 260 -3.81 5.41 0.11
N THR A 261 -2.71 4.80 0.51
CA THR A 261 -1.60 5.51 1.16
C THR A 261 -0.24 4.86 0.85
N HIS A 262 0.82 5.59 1.08
CA HIS A 262 2.19 5.08 1.16
C HIS A 262 2.74 5.14 2.60
N ASP A 263 1.94 5.63 3.55
CA ASP A 263 2.29 5.76 4.97
C ASP A 263 1.88 4.50 5.73
N GLN A 264 2.88 3.74 6.20
CA GLN A 264 2.70 2.47 6.92
C GLN A 264 1.98 2.68 8.25
N GLU A 265 2.32 3.75 9.00
CA GLU A 265 1.69 4.06 10.27
C GLU A 265 0.20 4.38 10.10
N GLU A 266 -0.16 5.05 8.99
CA GLU A 266 -1.55 5.28 8.64
C GLU A 266 -2.28 3.97 8.46
N ALA A 267 -1.79 3.11 7.55
CA ALA A 267 -2.42 1.83 7.25
C ALA A 267 -2.56 0.94 8.50
N LEU A 268 -1.48 0.80 9.29
CA LEU A 268 -1.47 -0.04 10.49
C LEU A 268 -2.41 0.49 11.60
N SER A 269 -2.66 1.82 11.67
CA SER A 269 -3.42 2.42 12.77
C SER A 269 -4.93 2.47 12.54
N ILE A 270 -5.39 2.58 11.29
CA ILE A 270 -6.82 2.85 11.03
C ILE A 270 -7.56 1.73 10.29
N SER A 271 -6.85 0.84 9.61
CA SER A 271 -7.47 -0.15 8.72
C SER A 271 -8.04 -1.34 9.49
N ASP A 272 -9.08 -1.95 8.96
CA ASP A 272 -9.53 -3.28 9.38
C ASP A 272 -8.73 -4.36 8.65
N ARG A 273 -8.41 -4.11 7.37
CA ARG A 273 -7.48 -4.92 6.56
C ARG A 273 -6.58 -4.03 5.72
N ILE A 274 -5.40 -4.54 5.44
CA ILE A 274 -4.38 -3.92 4.58
C ILE A 274 -4.14 -4.83 3.38
N ALA A 275 -4.16 -4.26 2.18
CA ALA A 275 -3.74 -4.92 0.95
C ALA A 275 -2.42 -4.29 0.50
N VAL A 276 -1.32 -5.02 0.62
CA VAL A 276 0.02 -4.55 0.22
C VAL A 276 0.20 -4.76 -1.26
N MET A 277 0.48 -3.67 -1.99
CA MET A 277 0.72 -3.68 -3.43
C MET A 277 2.19 -3.44 -3.77
N HIS A 278 2.69 -4.22 -4.73
CA HIS A 278 4.03 -4.08 -5.29
C HIS A 278 4.01 -4.39 -6.80
N ASP A 279 4.64 -3.54 -7.62
CA ASP A 279 4.77 -3.70 -9.07
C ASP A 279 3.46 -4.05 -9.79
N GLY A 280 2.36 -3.43 -9.36
CA GLY A 280 1.04 -3.61 -9.96
C GLY A 280 0.26 -4.83 -9.47
N GLN A 281 0.78 -5.59 -8.52
CA GLN A 281 0.17 -6.81 -7.98
C GLN A 281 -0.13 -6.67 -6.48
N LEU A 282 -1.02 -7.52 -5.97
CA LEU A 282 -1.21 -7.70 -4.54
C LEU A 282 -0.22 -8.75 -4.03
N GLU A 283 0.57 -8.38 -3.04
CA GLU A 283 1.54 -9.25 -2.37
C GLU A 283 0.90 -10.02 -1.20
N GLN A 284 0.10 -9.31 -0.40
CA GLN A 284 -0.57 -9.86 0.78
C GLN A 284 -1.79 -9.03 1.16
N ILE A 285 -2.83 -9.68 1.70
CA ILE A 285 -3.99 -9.04 2.30
C ILE A 285 -4.24 -9.68 3.66
N GLY A 286 -4.41 -8.87 4.70
CA GLY A 286 -4.69 -9.36 6.05
C GLY A 286 -5.00 -8.24 7.04
N SER A 287 -5.24 -8.60 8.31
CA SER A 287 -5.33 -7.60 9.39
C SER A 287 -3.98 -6.88 9.56
N PRO A 288 -3.95 -5.67 10.13
CA PRO A 288 -2.70 -4.96 10.40
C PRO A 288 -1.66 -5.81 11.14
N GLU A 289 -2.10 -6.56 12.14
CA GLU A 289 -1.27 -7.45 12.94
C GLU A 289 -0.72 -8.60 12.08
N SER A 290 -1.60 -9.28 11.32
CA SER A 290 -1.22 -10.41 10.47
C SER A 290 -0.18 -10.01 9.41
N VAL A 291 -0.39 -8.89 8.72
CA VAL A 291 0.54 -8.43 7.67
C VAL A 291 1.88 -7.98 8.24
N PHE A 292 1.91 -7.48 9.47
CA PHE A 292 3.13 -7.05 10.15
C PHE A 292 3.90 -8.22 10.78
N GLU A 293 3.23 -9.13 11.48
CA GLU A 293 3.85 -10.23 12.22
C GLU A 293 4.15 -11.44 11.35
N GLN A 294 3.29 -11.71 10.35
CA GLN A 294 3.35 -12.86 9.45
C GLN A 294 3.46 -12.44 7.97
N PRO A 295 4.50 -11.68 7.59
CA PRO A 295 4.64 -11.22 6.22
C PRO A 295 4.93 -12.40 5.27
N GLU A 296 4.12 -12.53 4.21
CA GLU A 296 4.22 -13.62 3.23
C GLU A 296 5.46 -13.51 2.34
N SER A 297 6.04 -12.30 2.21
CA SER A 297 7.26 -12.08 1.44
C SER A 297 8.26 -11.18 2.15
N LYS A 298 9.54 -11.31 1.79
CA LYS A 298 10.59 -10.40 2.27
C LYS A 298 10.33 -8.95 1.89
N PHE A 299 9.62 -8.73 0.77
CA PHE A 299 9.19 -7.39 0.39
C PHE A 299 8.24 -6.81 1.43
N VAL A 300 7.17 -7.53 1.76
CA VAL A 300 6.20 -7.11 2.78
C VAL A 300 6.88 -6.86 4.11
N ALA A 301 7.74 -7.79 4.57
CA ALA A 301 8.51 -7.65 5.80
C ALA A 301 9.34 -6.36 5.84
N SER A 302 10.09 -6.08 4.75
CA SER A 302 10.97 -4.91 4.65
C SER A 302 10.20 -3.61 4.43
N PHE A 303 9.05 -3.69 3.77
CA PHE A 303 8.21 -2.54 3.49
C PHE A 303 7.46 -2.06 4.74
N LEU A 304 7.00 -2.96 5.62
CA LEU A 304 6.21 -2.62 6.80
C LEU A 304 7.03 -2.28 8.05
N GLY A 305 8.30 -2.08 7.94
CA GLY A 305 9.13 -1.66 9.07
C GLY A 305 10.59 -1.99 8.90
N ARG A 306 11.35 -1.82 9.98
CA ARG A 306 12.76 -2.19 10.00
C ARG A 306 12.87 -3.70 10.12
N ALA A 307 13.14 -4.37 9.01
CA ALA A 307 13.37 -5.81 8.94
C ALA A 307 14.86 -6.09 8.71
N ALA A 308 15.39 -7.07 9.39
CA ALA A 308 16.65 -7.70 9.08
C ALA A 308 16.43 -9.22 8.89
N PHE A 309 17.29 -9.85 8.10
CA PHE A 309 17.17 -11.27 7.78
C PHE A 309 18.46 -11.95 8.21
N LEU A 310 18.38 -12.71 9.31
CA LEU A 310 19.49 -13.53 9.78
C LEU A 310 19.59 -14.77 8.89
N LYS A 311 20.73 -14.96 8.26
CA LYS A 311 21.02 -16.17 7.52
C LYS A 311 21.23 -17.32 8.49
N GLY A 312 20.45 -18.37 8.32
CA GLY A 312 20.48 -19.53 9.18
C GLY A 312 20.53 -20.85 8.42
N HIS A 313 20.80 -21.91 9.18
CA HIS A 313 20.65 -23.28 8.72
C HIS A 313 19.82 -24.04 9.74
N LEU A 314 18.75 -24.67 9.26
CA LEU A 314 17.96 -25.61 10.05
C LEU A 314 18.73 -26.92 10.20
N ARG A 315 18.88 -27.38 11.43
CA ARG A 315 19.51 -28.68 11.75
C ARG A 315 18.91 -29.27 13.03
N GLU A 316 18.36 -30.48 12.93
CA GLU A 316 17.88 -31.26 14.08
C GLU A 316 16.98 -30.43 15.04
N GLY A 317 16.02 -29.71 14.49
CA GLY A 317 15.07 -28.90 15.28
C GLY A 317 15.68 -27.64 15.89
N SER A 318 16.78 -27.12 15.34
CA SER A 318 17.38 -25.83 15.72
C SER A 318 17.83 -25.05 14.50
N VAL A 319 17.93 -23.75 14.68
CA VAL A 319 18.45 -22.79 13.69
C VAL A 319 19.82 -22.30 14.16
N GLU A 320 20.83 -22.44 13.34
CA GLU A 320 22.16 -21.87 13.57
C GLU A 320 22.30 -20.58 12.75
N THR A 321 22.55 -19.45 13.40
CA THR A 321 22.68 -18.12 12.80
C THR A 321 23.94 -17.40 13.26
N GLY A 322 24.20 -16.19 12.73
CA GLY A 322 25.32 -15.34 13.13
C GLY A 322 25.28 -14.83 14.57
N ILE A 323 24.11 -14.88 15.23
CA ILE A 323 23.92 -14.49 16.65
C ILE A 323 23.77 -15.71 17.58
N GLY A 324 24.07 -16.91 17.09
CA GLY A 324 23.98 -18.13 17.89
C GLY A 324 22.92 -19.11 17.39
N ARG A 325 22.59 -20.05 18.27
CA ARG A 325 21.68 -21.17 18.00
C ARG A 325 20.41 -21.04 18.84
N PHE A 326 19.24 -21.17 18.21
CA PHE A 326 17.95 -21.19 18.90
C PHE A 326 17.05 -22.33 18.40
N ASN A 327 15.98 -22.62 19.14
CA ASN A 327 15.06 -23.71 18.82
C ASN A 327 14.26 -23.37 17.56
N ALA A 328 14.18 -24.29 16.58
CA ALA A 328 13.37 -24.10 15.38
C ALA A 328 11.85 -23.96 15.68
N ALA A 329 11.39 -24.38 16.86
CA ALA A 329 10.01 -24.17 17.29
C ALA A 329 9.66 -22.67 17.51
N THR A 330 10.64 -21.77 17.53
CA THR A 330 10.41 -20.31 17.52
C THR A 330 10.06 -19.78 16.13
N LEU A 331 10.19 -20.59 15.08
CA LEU A 331 9.81 -20.22 13.73
C LEU A 331 8.33 -20.50 13.48
N GLU A 332 7.66 -19.57 12.83
CA GLU A 332 6.26 -19.68 12.44
C GLU A 332 6.05 -20.89 11.52
N GLY A 333 5.10 -21.79 11.87
CA GLY A 333 4.75 -22.93 11.00
C GLY A 333 5.91 -23.88 10.67
N TYR A 334 6.98 -23.93 11.50
CA TYR A 334 8.10 -24.84 11.26
C TYR A 334 7.66 -26.31 11.18
N ASP A 335 8.12 -27.01 10.13
CA ASP A 335 7.96 -28.46 9.96
C ASP A 335 9.33 -29.09 9.74
N THR A 336 9.55 -30.29 10.28
CA THR A 336 10.79 -31.12 10.15
C THR A 336 11.16 -31.46 8.71
N VAL A 337 10.24 -31.32 7.75
CA VAL A 337 10.50 -31.47 6.31
C VAL A 337 11.60 -30.49 5.83
N TYR A 338 11.77 -29.37 6.51
CA TYR A 338 12.78 -28.35 6.18
C TYR A 338 14.14 -28.56 6.87
N ASP A 339 14.31 -29.62 7.66
CA ASP A 339 15.61 -29.89 8.27
C ASP A 339 16.73 -30.01 7.21
N SER A 340 17.85 -29.38 7.52
CA SER A 340 19.02 -29.20 6.65
C SER A 340 18.86 -28.14 5.53
N ALA A 341 17.81 -27.29 5.56
CA ALA A 341 17.63 -26.21 4.61
C ALA A 341 18.31 -24.93 5.09
N PRO A 342 18.88 -24.13 4.17
CA PRO A 342 19.25 -22.74 4.44
C PRO A 342 18.01 -21.88 4.52
N VAL A 343 17.96 -20.97 5.51
CA VAL A 343 16.81 -20.10 5.77
C VAL A 343 17.26 -18.67 6.04
N ASP A 344 16.37 -17.74 5.79
CA ASP A 344 16.48 -16.35 6.26
C ASP A 344 15.39 -16.12 7.30
N VAL A 345 15.80 -15.84 8.55
CA VAL A 345 14.89 -15.59 9.67
C VAL A 345 14.67 -14.08 9.78
N LEU A 346 13.42 -13.65 9.70
CA LEU A 346 13.05 -12.25 9.91
C LEU A 346 13.23 -11.90 11.39
N VAL A 347 13.92 -10.79 11.65
CA VAL A 347 14.03 -10.19 12.97
C VAL A 347 13.79 -8.68 12.87
N ARG A 348 13.14 -8.13 13.88
CA ARG A 348 12.85 -6.72 14.01
C ARG A 348 13.68 -6.11 15.17
N PRO A 349 13.75 -4.79 15.32
CA PRO A 349 14.57 -4.17 16.36
C PRO A 349 14.20 -4.58 17.79
N ASP A 350 12.94 -4.89 18.06
CA ASP A 350 12.39 -5.34 19.32
C ASP A 350 12.62 -6.82 19.62
N ASP A 351 12.89 -7.61 18.59
CA ASP A 351 13.25 -9.02 18.71
C ASP A 351 14.69 -9.23 19.21
N LEU A 352 15.52 -8.20 19.12
CA LEU A 352 16.95 -8.27 19.38
C LEU A 352 17.39 -7.31 20.47
N ARG A 353 18.27 -7.81 21.34
CA ARG A 353 18.92 -7.02 22.38
C ARG A 353 20.44 -7.12 22.25
N ALA A 354 21.10 -5.96 22.19
CA ALA A 354 22.54 -5.91 22.34
C ALA A 354 22.94 -5.91 23.83
N SER A 355 24.04 -6.54 24.18
CA SER A 355 24.63 -6.56 25.49
C SER A 355 26.14 -6.38 25.41
N PRO A 356 26.82 -5.88 26.47
CA PRO A 356 28.27 -5.81 26.46
C PRO A 356 28.88 -7.18 26.22
N ALA A 357 29.89 -7.24 25.35
CA ALA A 357 30.55 -8.51 25.03
C ALA A 357 31.10 -9.18 26.30
N ALA A 358 30.60 -10.36 26.64
CA ALA A 358 31.07 -11.15 27.75
C ALA A 358 32.33 -11.92 27.38
N ASP A 359 33.34 -11.91 28.24
CA ASP A 359 34.59 -12.68 28.09
C ASP A 359 35.36 -12.45 26.76
N GLY A 360 35.09 -11.29 26.11
CA GLY A 360 35.76 -10.93 24.83
C GLY A 360 35.21 -11.67 23.62
N VAL A 361 34.04 -12.32 23.73
CA VAL A 361 33.29 -12.88 22.61
C VAL A 361 32.18 -11.90 22.27
N ALA A 362 32.25 -11.29 21.10
CA ALA A 362 31.24 -10.41 20.53
C ALA A 362 30.60 -11.07 19.31
N ASP A 363 29.37 -10.72 19.00
CA ASP A 363 28.69 -11.15 17.77
C ASP A 363 28.82 -10.10 16.67
N GLY A 364 29.12 -8.83 17.04
CA GLY A 364 29.27 -7.73 16.09
C GLY A 364 29.68 -6.41 16.73
N THR A 365 29.66 -5.35 15.90
CA THR A 365 30.11 -4.00 16.25
C THR A 365 29.00 -2.99 16.03
N VAL A 366 28.79 -2.06 16.96
CA VAL A 366 27.84 -0.96 16.85
C VAL A 366 28.33 0.05 15.82
N VAL A 367 27.63 0.16 14.68
CA VAL A 367 28.00 1.07 13.58
C VAL A 367 27.13 2.33 13.49
N SER A 368 25.98 2.34 14.16
CA SER A 368 25.09 3.50 14.19
C SER A 368 24.21 3.49 15.43
N ARG A 369 23.90 4.68 15.94
CA ARG A 369 22.96 4.90 17.03
C ARG A 369 21.95 5.96 16.62
N GLN A 370 20.66 5.64 16.72
CA GLN A 370 19.56 6.56 16.45
C GLN A 370 18.70 6.74 17.70
N TYR A 371 18.55 7.99 18.14
CA TYR A 371 17.60 8.34 19.21
C TYR A 371 16.20 8.48 18.63
N VAL A 372 15.23 7.74 19.18
CA VAL A 372 13.83 7.72 18.73
C VAL A 372 12.85 8.09 19.85
N GLY A 373 13.22 9.06 20.69
CA GLY A 373 12.42 9.53 21.83
C GLY A 373 12.66 8.68 23.09
N PRO A 374 11.74 7.75 23.46
CA PRO A 374 11.92 6.95 24.69
C PRO A 374 12.96 5.83 24.55
N SER A 375 13.57 5.67 23.37
CA SER A 375 14.45 4.54 23.06
C SER A 375 15.59 4.92 22.13
N PHE A 376 16.58 4.05 22.05
CA PHE A 376 17.62 4.05 21.03
C PHE A 376 17.45 2.85 20.11
N ILE A 377 17.74 3.03 18.82
CA ILE A 377 17.92 1.92 17.88
C ILE A 377 19.39 1.89 17.51
N TYR A 378 20.06 0.80 17.87
CA TYR A 378 21.43 0.53 17.50
C TYR A 378 21.46 -0.33 16.25
N ARG A 379 22.26 0.04 15.27
CA ARG A 379 22.60 -0.83 14.14
C ARG A 379 23.91 -1.53 14.45
N VAL A 380 23.86 -2.85 14.49
CA VAL A 380 24.99 -3.72 14.75
C VAL A 380 25.34 -4.45 13.45
N GLU A 381 26.61 -4.36 13.05
CA GLU A 381 27.17 -5.17 11.96
C GLU A 381 27.75 -6.43 12.56
N LEU A 382 27.14 -7.58 12.25
CA LEU A 382 27.55 -8.87 12.77
C LEU A 382 28.81 -9.37 12.09
N ASP A 383 29.64 -10.15 12.79
CA ASP A 383 30.85 -10.79 12.24
C ASP A 383 30.53 -11.76 11.09
N SER A 384 29.30 -12.25 11.03
CA SER A 384 28.75 -13.07 9.93
C SER A 384 28.44 -12.26 8.66
N GLY A 385 28.49 -10.90 8.72
CA GLY A 385 28.30 -9.97 7.62
C GLY A 385 26.87 -9.50 7.43
N GLU A 386 25.93 -9.83 8.32
CA GLU A 386 24.59 -9.25 8.36
C GLU A 386 24.57 -7.97 9.21
N SER A 387 23.63 -7.08 8.90
CA SER A 387 23.36 -5.89 9.72
C SER A 387 22.00 -6.02 10.38
N VAL A 388 21.96 -5.91 11.69
CA VAL A 388 20.74 -5.99 12.49
C VAL A 388 20.48 -4.69 13.25
N HIS A 389 19.24 -4.53 13.73
CA HIS A 389 18.85 -3.40 14.57
C HIS A 389 18.39 -3.93 15.92
N CYS A 390 18.82 -3.28 17.01
CA CYS A 390 18.42 -3.62 18.38
C CYS A 390 17.75 -2.40 19.01
N LEU A 391 16.54 -2.60 19.54
CA LEU A 391 15.81 -1.56 20.26
C LEU A 391 16.17 -1.58 21.74
N HIS A 392 16.64 -0.47 22.26
CA HIS A 392 17.00 -0.30 23.68
C HIS A 392 16.29 0.86 24.33
N ASN A 393 15.92 0.70 25.60
CA ASN A 393 15.57 1.81 26.45
C ASN A 393 16.85 2.55 26.91
N HIS A 394 16.70 3.62 27.72
CA HIS A 394 17.83 4.44 28.21
C HIS A 394 18.69 3.77 29.30
N SER A 395 18.46 2.51 29.65
CA SER A 395 19.17 1.87 30.76
C SER A 395 20.57 1.36 30.38
N GLU A 396 20.80 1.15 29.09
CA GLU A 396 22.10 0.69 28.56
C GLU A 396 22.44 1.55 27.35
N GLU A 397 23.63 2.15 27.35
CA GLU A 397 24.13 2.94 26.23
C GLU A 397 25.41 2.30 25.70
N PHE A 398 25.50 2.19 24.37
CA PHE A 398 26.66 1.70 23.64
C PHE A 398 27.28 2.84 22.82
N ASP A 399 28.59 2.89 22.79
CA ASP A 399 29.34 3.79 21.94
C ASP A 399 29.47 3.25 20.49
N LEU A 400 29.77 4.14 19.56
CA LEU A 400 30.10 3.71 18.19
C LEU A 400 31.43 2.93 18.23
N ASP A 401 31.54 1.91 17.39
CA ASP A 401 32.66 0.97 17.30
C ASP A 401 32.80 0.04 18.54
N GLU A 402 31.83 0.09 19.48
CA GLU A 402 31.79 -0.85 20.58
C GLU A 402 31.41 -2.24 20.11
N GLN A 403 32.09 -3.25 20.65
CA GLN A 403 31.80 -4.67 20.40
C GLN A 403 30.71 -5.16 21.35
N VAL A 404 29.69 -5.79 20.81
CA VAL A 404 28.49 -6.24 21.54
C VAL A 404 28.14 -7.68 21.19
N SER A 405 27.53 -8.38 22.16
CA SER A 405 26.77 -9.59 21.90
C SER A 405 25.33 -9.23 21.53
N VAL A 406 24.68 -10.04 20.70
CA VAL A 406 23.29 -9.84 20.25
C VAL A 406 22.47 -11.07 20.61
N ASP A 407 21.51 -10.89 21.49
CA ASP A 407 20.60 -11.93 21.94
C ASP A 407 19.24 -11.81 21.27
N LEU A 408 18.65 -12.95 20.90
CA LEU A 408 17.26 -13.04 20.48
C LEU A 408 16.37 -13.03 21.72
N VAL A 409 15.47 -12.04 21.82
CA VAL A 409 14.56 -11.82 22.96
C VAL A 409 13.08 -11.87 22.56
N ALA A 410 12.79 -12.20 21.30
CA ALA A 410 11.41 -12.36 20.80
C ALA A 410 10.61 -13.35 21.66
N ASP A 411 9.39 -12.97 22.05
CA ASP A 411 8.43 -13.79 22.80
C ASP A 411 7.27 -14.31 21.92
N HIS A 412 7.37 -14.10 20.59
CA HIS A 412 6.44 -14.54 19.55
C HIS A 412 7.15 -15.40 18.49
N PRO A 413 6.40 -16.17 17.67
CA PRO A 413 6.97 -16.90 16.54
C PRO A 413 7.57 -15.94 15.51
N LEU A 414 8.72 -16.30 14.95
CA LEU A 414 9.42 -15.51 13.93
C LEU A 414 9.09 -15.98 12.53
N ALA A 415 8.78 -15.07 11.64
CA ALA A 415 8.64 -15.37 10.22
C ALA A 415 10.00 -15.76 9.62
N TRP A 416 9.98 -16.66 8.64
CA TRP A 416 11.18 -17.17 8.00
C TRP A 416 10.93 -17.52 6.54
N TYR A 417 11.98 -17.52 5.73
CA TYR A 417 11.91 -17.77 4.29
C TYR A 417 12.96 -18.80 3.88
N PRO A 418 12.59 -19.86 3.13
CA PRO A 418 13.55 -20.76 2.51
C PRO A 418 14.49 -20.02 1.55
N ARG A 419 15.76 -20.43 1.49
CA ARG A 419 16.78 -19.84 0.60
C ARG A 419 17.06 -20.73 -0.59
#